data_0bf5cae178902a74708618d1120c6d18
#
_entry.id   0bf5cae178902a74708618d1120c6d18
#
_cell.length_a   1.000
_cell.length_b   1.000
_cell.length_c   1.000
_cell.angle_alpha   90.00
_cell.angle_beta   90.00
_cell.angle_gamma   90.00
#
_symmetry.space_group_name_H-M   'P 1'
#
loop_
_entity.id
_entity.type
_entity.pdbx_description
1 polymer ?
#
loop_
_entity_poly.entity_id
_entity_poly.type
_entity_poly.pdbx_seq_one_letter_code
_entity_poly.pdbx_strand_id
1 'polypeptide(L)'
;LIRRQRQMCIRDSIYYDLSKSYDIKIGDTITVTVSNDPEYFVEAYGCVFTSTTKDFKCTAVDQYVSKTADIKEDTLNAMKKQTEDVINAYFAGENKYIGVSDLKFEGTYFLYAKDENGWNWDGNNQIYIIYSGKVKSVEDKKAFDETTVYFPVRFKDIMQYADGTQNVDLNNTSISGETNLEYYYRNVDGYTNKGDMYKELVESQKADYTEEITDGLK
;
A
#
# COMPACT_ATOMS: atom_id res chain seq x y z
N LEU A 1 24.51 -44.35 10.12
CA LEU A 1 24.56 -43.16 10.99
C LEU A 1 25.74 -42.25 10.64
N ILE A 2 26.95 -42.76 10.50
CA ILE A 2 28.16 -41.98 10.23
C ILE A 2 28.12 -41.26 8.87
N ARG A 3 27.58 -41.85 7.81
CA ARG A 3 27.43 -41.19 6.49
C ARG A 3 26.45 -39.99 6.51
N ARG A 4 25.31 -40.12 7.22
CA ARG A 4 24.34 -39.01 7.34
C ARG A 4 24.89 -37.86 8.19
N GLN A 5 25.62 -38.13 9.26
CA GLN A 5 26.27 -37.06 10.05
C GLN A 5 27.36 -36.32 9.26
N ARG A 6 28.19 -37.05 8.48
CA ARG A 6 29.19 -36.39 7.62
C ARG A 6 28.55 -35.48 6.55
N GLN A 7 27.46 -35.95 5.91
CA GLN A 7 26.75 -35.11 4.92
C GLN A 7 26.12 -33.86 5.54
N MET A 8 25.59 -33.93 6.76
CA MET A 8 25.06 -32.79 7.48
C MET A 8 26.18 -31.79 7.81
N CYS A 9 27.30 -32.22 8.38
CA CYS A 9 28.43 -31.35 8.71
C CYS A 9 29.02 -30.65 7.49
N ILE A 10 29.13 -31.33 6.34
CA ILE A 10 29.66 -30.74 5.11
C ILE A 10 28.71 -29.66 4.61
N ARG A 11 27.41 -29.91 4.59
CA ARG A 11 26.41 -28.95 4.10
C ARG A 11 26.37 -27.68 4.94
N ASP A 12 26.49 -27.81 6.25
CA ASP A 12 26.43 -26.69 7.20
C ASP A 12 27.73 -25.88 7.25
N SER A 13 28.80 -26.36 6.58
CA SER A 13 30.09 -25.70 6.49
C SER A 13 30.31 -24.93 5.18
N ILE A 14 29.33 -24.96 4.26
CA ILE A 14 29.44 -24.22 3.00
C ILE A 14 28.85 -22.84 3.19
N TYR A 15 29.66 -21.82 2.92
CA TYR A 15 29.25 -20.41 2.94
C TYR A 15 29.05 -19.91 1.52
N TYR A 16 28.12 -18.97 1.38
CA TYR A 16 27.75 -18.42 0.08
C TYR A 16 27.75 -16.91 0.12
N ASP A 17 28.25 -16.32 -0.95
CA ASP A 17 28.11 -14.91 -1.27
C ASP A 17 27.06 -14.74 -2.36
N LEU A 18 26.30 -13.66 -2.26
CA LEU A 18 25.28 -13.27 -3.24
C LEU A 18 25.76 -12.01 -3.97
N SER A 19 25.66 -12.01 -5.30
CA SER A 19 25.98 -10.81 -6.09
C SER A 19 25.07 -9.62 -5.76
N LYS A 20 23.84 -9.90 -5.24
CA LYS A 20 22.87 -8.92 -4.79
C LYS A 20 22.00 -9.55 -3.69
N SER A 21 21.87 -8.87 -2.54
CA SER A 21 21.08 -9.35 -1.38
C SER A 21 19.96 -8.41 -0.97
N TYR A 22 19.88 -7.21 -1.57
CA TYR A 22 18.83 -6.20 -1.32
C TYR A 22 18.42 -5.53 -2.64
N ASP A 23 17.30 -4.84 -2.64
CA ASP A 23 16.73 -4.19 -3.83
C ASP A 23 16.64 -5.14 -5.05
N ILE A 24 16.17 -6.36 -4.79
CA ILE A 24 16.01 -7.38 -5.83
C ILE A 24 14.71 -7.10 -6.58
N LYS A 25 14.81 -7.03 -7.93
CA LYS A 25 13.65 -6.78 -8.81
C LYS A 25 13.39 -7.99 -9.71
N ILE A 26 12.15 -8.12 -10.19
CA ILE A 26 11.80 -9.15 -11.17
C ILE A 26 12.67 -8.97 -12.42
N GLY A 27 13.29 -10.04 -12.87
CA GLY A 27 14.22 -10.05 -14.00
C GLY A 27 15.69 -9.98 -13.62
N ASP A 28 16.02 -9.62 -12.36
CA ASP A 28 17.40 -9.65 -11.87
C ASP A 28 17.97 -11.07 -11.93
N THR A 29 19.27 -11.16 -12.20
CA THR A 29 20.02 -12.40 -12.07
C THR A 29 20.91 -12.29 -10.84
N ILE A 30 20.73 -13.19 -9.89
CA ILE A 30 21.49 -13.27 -8.65
C ILE A 30 22.46 -14.44 -8.77
N THR A 31 23.75 -14.14 -8.78
CA THR A 31 24.79 -15.15 -8.76
C THR A 31 25.08 -15.53 -7.32
N VAL A 32 24.91 -16.80 -6.99
CA VAL A 32 25.34 -17.40 -5.73
C VAL A 32 26.73 -17.97 -5.94
N THR A 33 27.70 -17.56 -5.11
CA THR A 33 29.08 -18.01 -5.20
C THR A 33 29.48 -18.70 -3.90
N VAL A 34 30.10 -19.86 -3.98
CA VAL A 34 30.70 -20.52 -2.80
C VAL A 34 31.91 -19.71 -2.37
N SER A 35 31.89 -19.20 -1.12
CA SER A 35 32.98 -18.36 -0.56
C SER A 35 34.08 -19.18 0.11
N ASN A 36 33.86 -20.48 0.31
CA ASN A 36 34.87 -21.35 0.87
C ASN A 36 35.98 -21.67 -0.15
N ASP A 37 37.19 -21.91 0.36
CA ASP A 37 38.26 -22.45 -0.46
C ASP A 37 37.96 -23.87 -0.93
N PRO A 38 37.82 -24.12 -2.24
CA PRO A 38 37.54 -25.44 -2.77
C PRO A 38 38.58 -26.50 -2.43
N GLU A 39 39.87 -26.10 -2.35
CA GLU A 39 40.98 -27.00 -2.02
C GLU A 39 40.85 -27.54 -0.60
N TYR A 40 40.45 -26.70 0.35
CA TYR A 40 40.14 -27.11 1.72
C TYR A 40 39.08 -28.22 1.79
N PHE A 41 38.03 -28.13 0.99
CA PHE A 41 36.97 -29.16 0.96
C PHE A 41 37.44 -30.48 0.37
N VAL A 42 38.38 -30.46 -0.58
CA VAL A 42 38.98 -31.66 -1.12
C VAL A 42 39.83 -32.34 -0.03
N GLU A 43 40.68 -31.58 0.67
CA GLU A 43 41.58 -32.11 1.69
C GLU A 43 40.82 -32.58 2.95
N ALA A 44 39.90 -31.78 3.45
CA ALA A 44 39.21 -32.06 4.71
C ALA A 44 38.11 -33.12 4.57
N TYR A 45 37.41 -33.15 3.43
CA TYR A 45 36.20 -33.95 3.27
C TYR A 45 36.23 -34.88 2.05
N GLY A 46 37.24 -34.78 1.16
CA GLY A 46 37.28 -35.55 -0.08
C GLY A 46 36.17 -35.13 -1.07
N CYS A 47 35.66 -33.92 -0.95
CA CYS A 47 34.56 -33.42 -1.77
C CYS A 47 35.06 -32.41 -2.82
N VAL A 48 34.58 -32.54 -4.05
CA VAL A 48 34.87 -31.62 -5.15
C VAL A 48 33.58 -30.88 -5.50
N PHE A 49 33.67 -29.56 -5.59
CA PHE A 49 32.57 -28.76 -6.15
C PHE A 49 32.50 -28.98 -7.66
N THR A 50 31.35 -29.35 -8.17
CA THR A 50 31.10 -29.44 -9.63
C THR A 50 30.91 -28.05 -10.24
N SER A 51 30.52 -27.08 -9.43
CA SER A 51 30.46 -25.66 -9.74
C SER A 51 30.58 -24.86 -8.46
N THR A 52 31.28 -23.74 -8.49
CA THR A 52 31.37 -22.80 -7.37
C THR A 52 30.42 -21.61 -7.53
N THR A 53 29.75 -21.51 -8.66
CA THR A 53 28.78 -20.44 -8.94
C THR A 53 27.52 -20.99 -9.54
N LYS A 54 26.38 -20.33 -9.26
CA LYS A 54 25.09 -20.62 -9.88
C LYS A 54 24.26 -19.35 -9.97
N ASP A 55 23.71 -19.13 -11.16
CA ASP A 55 22.80 -18.01 -11.40
C ASP A 55 21.35 -18.41 -11.14
N PHE A 56 20.63 -17.52 -10.49
CA PHE A 56 19.18 -17.59 -10.25
C PHE A 56 18.53 -16.35 -10.80
N LYS A 57 17.57 -16.52 -11.70
CA LYS A 57 16.75 -15.41 -12.20
C LYS A 57 15.60 -15.16 -11.23
N CYS A 58 15.47 -13.92 -10.76
CA CYS A 58 14.32 -13.53 -9.97
C CYS A 58 13.08 -13.49 -10.87
N THR A 59 12.11 -14.35 -10.63
CA THR A 59 10.86 -14.43 -11.41
C THR A 59 9.67 -13.87 -10.64
N ALA A 60 9.77 -13.74 -9.32
CA ALA A 60 8.74 -13.19 -8.45
C ALA A 60 9.40 -12.59 -7.20
N VAL A 61 8.87 -11.48 -6.73
CA VAL A 61 9.30 -10.78 -5.52
C VAL A 61 8.11 -10.02 -4.95
N ASP A 62 8.07 -9.86 -3.64
CA ASP A 62 7.11 -8.98 -3.00
C ASP A 62 7.44 -7.54 -3.38
N GLN A 63 6.44 -6.80 -3.84
CA GLN A 63 6.61 -5.42 -4.29
C GLN A 63 5.39 -4.57 -3.96
N TYR A 64 5.61 -3.27 -3.80
CA TYR A 64 4.49 -2.34 -3.71
C TYR A 64 3.82 -2.17 -5.06
N VAL A 65 2.49 -2.10 -5.05
CA VAL A 65 1.73 -1.79 -6.26
C VAL A 65 2.09 -0.38 -6.72
N SER A 66 2.47 -0.22 -7.99
CA SER A 66 2.96 1.06 -8.52
C SER A 66 1.97 1.79 -9.44
N LYS A 67 0.85 1.14 -9.80
CA LYS A 67 -0.19 1.71 -10.66
C LYS A 67 -1.57 1.27 -10.21
N THR A 68 -2.56 2.12 -10.40
CA THR A 68 -3.97 1.79 -10.11
C THR A 68 -4.45 0.56 -10.89
N ALA A 69 -3.99 0.39 -12.13
CA ALA A 69 -4.37 -0.73 -12.99
C ALA A 69 -3.87 -2.10 -12.46
N ASP A 70 -2.85 -2.11 -11.62
CA ASP A 70 -2.28 -3.33 -11.03
C ASP A 70 -3.00 -3.73 -9.73
N ILE A 71 -3.89 -2.88 -9.20
CA ILE A 71 -4.71 -3.21 -8.03
C ILE A 71 -5.78 -4.22 -8.44
N LYS A 72 -5.79 -5.37 -7.79
CA LYS A 72 -6.80 -6.41 -8.04
C LYS A 72 -8.19 -5.94 -7.65
N GLU A 73 -9.18 -6.41 -8.40
CA GLU A 73 -10.59 -6.05 -8.17
C GLU A 73 -11.06 -6.37 -6.75
N ASP A 74 -10.69 -7.54 -6.22
CA ASP A 74 -11.03 -7.93 -4.85
C ASP A 74 -10.43 -6.98 -3.80
N THR A 75 -9.16 -6.57 -3.99
CA THR A 75 -8.48 -5.61 -3.12
C THR A 75 -9.15 -4.23 -3.18
N LEU A 76 -9.46 -3.76 -4.39
CA LEU A 76 -10.18 -2.49 -4.58
C LEU A 76 -11.59 -2.53 -3.97
N ASN A 77 -12.31 -3.62 -4.15
CA ASN A 77 -13.66 -3.79 -3.59
C ASN A 77 -13.62 -3.86 -2.06
N ALA A 78 -12.60 -4.48 -1.46
CA ALA A 78 -12.41 -4.48 -0.01
C ALA A 78 -12.17 -3.06 0.53
N MET A 79 -11.34 -2.25 -0.13
CA MET A 79 -11.10 -0.84 0.23
C MET A 79 -12.37 0.01 0.07
N LYS A 80 -13.14 -0.18 -1.03
CA LYS A 80 -14.42 0.51 -1.24
C LYS A 80 -15.40 0.19 -0.12
N LYS A 81 -15.55 -1.10 0.21
CA LYS A 81 -16.43 -1.53 1.29
C LYS A 81 -16.00 -0.91 2.62
N GLN A 82 -14.72 -0.96 2.96
CA GLN A 82 -14.20 -0.33 4.18
C GLN A 82 -14.47 1.18 4.21
N THR A 83 -14.34 1.86 3.07
CA THR A 83 -14.66 3.29 2.96
C THR A 83 -16.14 3.56 3.26
N GLU A 84 -17.05 2.77 2.70
CA GLU A 84 -18.48 2.87 3.01
C GLU A 84 -18.75 2.62 4.50
N ASP A 85 -18.14 1.60 5.08
CA ASP A 85 -18.27 1.25 6.50
C ASP A 85 -17.77 2.41 7.40
N VAL A 86 -16.66 3.06 7.06
CA VAL A 86 -16.13 4.24 7.77
C VAL A 86 -17.09 5.41 7.69
N ILE A 87 -17.61 5.75 6.50
CA ILE A 87 -18.55 6.85 6.30
C ILE A 87 -19.84 6.56 7.09
N ASN A 88 -20.38 5.36 6.96
CA ASN A 88 -21.61 4.98 7.68
C ASN A 88 -21.44 5.02 9.20
N ALA A 89 -20.28 4.57 9.71
CA ALA A 89 -19.97 4.63 11.14
C ALA A 89 -19.85 6.08 11.65
N TYR A 90 -19.22 6.96 10.86
CA TYR A 90 -19.11 8.38 11.17
C TYR A 90 -20.50 9.01 11.32
N PHE A 91 -21.37 8.87 10.34
CA PHE A 91 -22.72 9.43 10.39
C PHE A 91 -23.63 8.75 11.42
N ALA A 92 -23.45 7.44 11.69
CA ALA A 92 -24.17 6.77 12.76
C ALA A 92 -23.80 7.33 14.16
N GLY A 93 -22.55 7.71 14.36
CA GLY A 93 -22.08 8.37 15.58
C GLY A 93 -22.67 9.78 15.77
N GLU A 94 -22.89 10.50 14.68
CA GLU A 94 -23.35 11.90 14.66
C GLU A 94 -24.81 12.07 14.22
N ASN A 95 -25.59 10.98 14.22
CA ASN A 95 -26.96 10.93 13.64
C ASN A 95 -27.97 11.88 14.25
N LYS A 96 -27.68 12.43 15.41
CA LYS A 96 -28.53 13.46 16.09
C LYS A 96 -28.39 14.84 15.46
N TYR A 97 -27.29 15.08 14.77
CA TYR A 97 -26.89 16.40 14.29
C TYR A 97 -26.84 16.49 12.78
N ILE A 98 -26.32 15.45 12.13
CA ILE A 98 -26.12 15.38 10.70
C ILE A 98 -26.54 14.03 10.13
N GLY A 99 -26.94 14.02 8.86
CA GLY A 99 -27.23 12.80 8.10
C GLY A 99 -26.66 12.87 6.71
N VAL A 100 -26.39 11.72 6.12
CA VAL A 100 -25.92 11.57 4.74
C VAL A 100 -26.90 10.75 3.91
N SER A 101 -27.04 11.10 2.63
CA SER A 101 -27.79 10.34 1.63
C SER A 101 -27.01 10.32 0.31
N ASP A 102 -27.46 9.49 -0.63
CA ASP A 102 -26.96 9.43 -2.00
C ASP A 102 -25.46 9.18 -2.09
N LEU A 103 -24.94 8.29 -1.23
CA LEU A 103 -23.52 7.89 -1.28
C LEU A 103 -23.21 7.30 -2.66
N LYS A 104 -22.17 7.85 -3.29
CA LYS A 104 -21.74 7.47 -4.63
C LYS A 104 -20.22 7.42 -4.69
N PHE A 105 -19.68 6.34 -5.23
CA PHE A 105 -18.25 6.23 -5.55
C PHE A 105 -17.91 7.20 -6.70
N GLU A 106 -16.93 8.07 -6.47
CA GLU A 106 -16.49 9.08 -7.43
C GLU A 106 -15.19 8.68 -8.14
N GLY A 107 -14.32 7.91 -7.49
CA GLY A 107 -13.05 7.49 -8.03
C GLY A 107 -11.94 7.41 -6.99
N THR A 108 -10.70 7.51 -7.45
CA THR A 108 -9.50 7.35 -6.62
C THR A 108 -8.45 8.41 -6.93
N TYR A 109 -7.66 8.75 -5.90
CA TYR A 109 -6.32 9.31 -6.05
C TYR A 109 -5.32 8.21 -5.67
N PHE A 110 -4.41 7.88 -6.56
CA PHE A 110 -3.33 6.94 -6.28
C PHE A 110 -1.99 7.68 -6.36
N LEU A 111 -1.18 7.51 -5.33
CA LEU A 111 0.13 8.13 -5.19
C LEU A 111 1.18 7.03 -5.01
N TYR A 112 2.27 7.12 -5.76
CA TYR A 112 3.40 6.20 -5.67
C TYR A 112 4.69 6.96 -5.41
N ALA A 113 5.46 6.55 -4.41
CA ALA A 113 6.69 7.22 -4.03
C ALA A 113 7.73 7.21 -5.16
N LYS A 114 8.34 8.37 -5.43
CA LYS A 114 9.39 8.51 -6.44
C LYS A 114 10.69 7.84 -6.03
N ASP A 115 10.98 7.83 -4.74
CA ASP A 115 12.10 7.08 -4.15
C ASP A 115 11.56 5.82 -3.48
N GLU A 116 11.61 4.71 -4.20
CA GLU A 116 11.13 3.40 -3.73
C GLU A 116 11.99 2.84 -2.58
N ASN A 117 13.24 3.32 -2.44
CA ASN A 117 14.19 2.88 -1.43
C ASN A 117 14.30 3.87 -0.25
N GLY A 118 13.63 5.00 -0.35
CA GLY A 118 13.60 6.02 0.68
C GLY A 118 12.75 5.63 1.88
N TRP A 119 12.97 6.34 2.99
CA TRP A 119 12.09 6.22 4.14
C TRP A 119 10.84 7.08 3.93
N ASN A 120 9.78 6.46 3.39
CA ASN A 120 8.52 7.14 3.11
C ASN A 120 7.56 7.03 4.30
N TRP A 121 7.49 8.06 5.14
CA TRP A 121 6.63 8.11 6.33
C TRP A 121 5.15 7.88 6.02
N ASP A 122 4.70 8.36 4.86
CA ASP A 122 3.32 8.21 4.41
C ASP A 122 3.06 6.94 3.57
N GLY A 123 4.07 6.05 3.48
CA GLY A 123 4.02 4.80 2.75
C GLY A 123 4.62 4.88 1.35
N ASN A 124 4.94 3.72 0.77
CA ASN A 124 5.51 3.64 -0.58
C ASN A 124 4.45 3.84 -1.67
N ASN A 125 3.21 3.50 -1.37
CA ASN A 125 2.05 3.90 -2.15
C ASN A 125 0.90 4.29 -1.22
N GLN A 126 0.01 5.13 -1.74
CA GLN A 126 -1.21 5.56 -1.06
C GLN A 126 -2.35 5.56 -2.07
N ILE A 127 -3.53 5.15 -1.64
CA ILE A 127 -4.75 5.32 -2.41
C ILE A 127 -5.82 5.98 -1.54
N TYR A 128 -6.45 7.02 -2.06
CA TYR A 128 -7.67 7.58 -1.49
C TYR A 128 -8.85 7.04 -2.28
N ILE A 129 -9.73 6.34 -1.61
CA ILE A 129 -11.03 5.93 -2.14
C ILE A 129 -12.03 7.04 -1.83
N ILE A 130 -12.62 7.63 -2.87
CA ILE A 130 -13.42 8.83 -2.75
C ILE A 130 -14.88 8.52 -3.03
N TYR A 131 -15.73 8.80 -2.04
CA TYR A 131 -17.17 8.83 -2.19
C TYR A 131 -17.67 10.26 -2.08
N SER A 132 -18.83 10.54 -2.67
CA SER A 132 -19.60 11.75 -2.39
C SER A 132 -20.93 11.38 -1.78
N GLY A 133 -21.53 12.32 -1.04
CA GLY A 133 -22.86 12.19 -0.51
C GLY A 133 -23.51 13.55 -0.25
N LYS A 134 -24.83 13.55 -0.08
CA LYS A 134 -25.60 14.72 0.33
C LYS A 134 -25.66 14.75 1.85
N VAL A 135 -25.00 15.75 2.45
CA VAL A 135 -25.00 15.95 3.91
C VAL A 135 -25.97 17.06 4.27
N LYS A 136 -26.76 16.82 5.28
CA LYS A 136 -27.71 17.80 5.83
C LYS A 136 -27.65 17.85 7.36
N SER A 137 -27.87 19.03 7.92
CA SER A 137 -28.16 19.16 9.34
C SER A 137 -29.54 18.62 9.67
N VAL A 138 -29.65 17.84 10.76
CA VAL A 138 -30.92 17.29 11.27
C VAL A 138 -31.34 17.93 12.59
N GLU A 139 -30.61 18.92 13.08
CA GLU A 139 -30.93 19.68 14.28
C GLU A 139 -32.15 20.57 14.08
N ASP A 140 -32.87 20.85 15.19
CA ASP A 140 -34.03 21.78 15.21
C ASP A 140 -33.65 23.19 14.71
N LYS A 141 -32.40 23.62 14.95
CA LYS A 141 -31.81 24.80 14.33
C LYS A 141 -30.89 24.36 13.22
N LYS A 142 -31.37 24.49 12.00
CA LYS A 142 -30.61 24.18 10.79
C LYS A 142 -29.25 24.89 10.79
N ALA A 143 -28.16 24.11 10.93
CA ALA A 143 -26.82 24.64 10.96
C ALA A 143 -26.33 25.01 9.54
N PHE A 144 -26.65 24.20 8.54
CA PHE A 144 -26.33 24.44 7.12
C PHE A 144 -27.35 23.79 6.17
N ASP A 145 -27.34 24.22 4.92
CA ASP A 145 -28.17 23.63 3.87
C ASP A 145 -27.59 22.31 3.37
N GLU A 146 -28.44 21.46 2.78
CA GLU A 146 -27.99 20.21 2.16
C GLU A 146 -26.88 20.49 1.13
N THR A 147 -25.73 19.89 1.35
CA THR A 147 -24.51 20.16 0.60
C THR A 147 -23.85 18.85 0.17
N THR A 148 -23.27 18.82 -1.03
CA THR A 148 -22.45 17.69 -1.45
C THR A 148 -21.10 17.73 -0.76
N VAL A 149 -20.73 16.62 -0.11
CA VAL A 149 -19.43 16.45 0.53
C VAL A 149 -18.72 15.24 -0.09
N TYR A 150 -17.43 15.37 -0.30
CA TYR A 150 -16.53 14.30 -0.76
C TYR A 150 -15.81 13.72 0.45
N PHE A 151 -15.78 12.39 0.54
CA PHE A 151 -15.24 11.62 1.66
C PHE A 151 -14.06 10.78 1.18
N PRO A 152 -12.84 11.30 1.16
CA PRO A 152 -11.66 10.51 0.85
C PRO A 152 -11.23 9.68 2.07
N VAL A 153 -11.07 8.38 1.90
CA VAL A 153 -10.48 7.49 2.90
C VAL A 153 -9.18 6.93 2.36
N ARG A 154 -8.09 7.10 3.14
CA ARG A 154 -6.74 6.71 2.74
C ARG A 154 -6.40 5.29 3.15
N PHE A 155 -5.80 4.55 2.21
CA PHE A 155 -5.11 3.27 2.43
C PHE A 155 -3.67 3.42 1.95
N LYS A 156 -2.75 2.67 2.54
CA LYS A 156 -1.32 2.73 2.21
C LYS A 156 -0.70 1.35 2.11
N ASP A 157 0.50 1.33 1.50
CA ASP A 157 1.36 0.17 1.44
C ASP A 157 0.67 -1.07 0.88
N ILE A 158 -0.05 -0.88 -0.26
CA ILE A 158 -0.64 -2.00 -0.98
C ILE A 158 0.51 -2.84 -1.53
N MET A 159 0.63 -4.06 -1.01
CA MET A 159 1.66 -5.02 -1.39
C MET A 159 1.10 -6.07 -2.34
N GLN A 160 1.88 -6.41 -3.35
CA GLN A 160 1.69 -7.62 -4.14
C GLN A 160 2.79 -8.61 -3.80
N TYR A 161 2.40 -9.79 -3.30
CA TYR A 161 3.33 -10.86 -2.96
C TYR A 161 3.80 -11.65 -4.19
N ALA A 162 4.91 -12.36 -4.01
CA ALA A 162 5.50 -13.20 -5.08
C ALA A 162 4.55 -14.29 -5.62
N ASP A 163 3.58 -14.75 -4.81
CA ASP A 163 2.52 -15.69 -5.24
C ASP A 163 1.39 -14.99 -6.00
N GLY A 164 1.49 -13.68 -6.17
CA GLY A 164 0.52 -12.85 -6.86
C GLY A 164 -0.64 -12.38 -5.98
N THR A 165 -0.77 -12.79 -4.73
CA THR A 165 -1.80 -12.24 -3.82
C THR A 165 -1.50 -10.77 -3.50
N GLN A 166 -2.53 -10.01 -3.10
CA GLN A 166 -2.36 -8.63 -2.64
C GLN A 166 -2.85 -8.48 -1.21
N ASN A 167 -2.22 -7.57 -0.48
CA ASN A 167 -2.61 -7.20 0.87
C ASN A 167 -2.60 -5.68 1.04
N VAL A 168 -3.54 -5.18 1.83
CA VAL A 168 -3.63 -3.80 2.29
C VAL A 168 -4.20 -3.81 3.71
N ASP A 169 -3.69 -2.94 4.58
CA ASP A 169 -4.28 -2.76 5.91
C ASP A 169 -5.59 -1.96 5.78
N LEU A 170 -6.70 -2.59 6.17
CA LEU A 170 -8.02 -1.98 6.18
C LEU A 170 -8.36 -1.33 7.52
N ASN A 171 -7.50 -1.49 8.54
CA ASN A 171 -7.72 -0.92 9.85
C ASN A 171 -7.21 0.54 9.93
N ASN A 172 -7.60 1.23 11.00
CA ASN A 172 -7.15 2.59 11.30
C ASN A 172 -7.42 3.59 10.16
N THR A 173 -8.53 3.41 9.46
CA THR A 173 -8.97 4.29 8.38
C THR A 173 -9.97 5.33 8.91
N SER A 174 -9.88 6.54 8.40
CA SER A 174 -10.79 7.65 8.71
C SER A 174 -11.01 8.50 7.47
N ILE A 175 -12.08 9.30 7.48
CA ILE A 175 -12.30 10.32 6.46
C ILE A 175 -11.17 11.36 6.59
N SER A 176 -10.54 11.73 5.48
CA SER A 176 -9.52 12.77 5.44
C SER A 176 -10.13 14.13 5.15
N GLY A 177 -9.53 15.18 5.73
CA GLY A 177 -9.96 16.56 5.55
C GLY A 177 -11.11 16.96 6.47
N GLU A 178 -11.42 18.26 6.42
CA GLU A 178 -12.47 18.87 7.23
C GLU A 178 -13.13 19.98 6.40
N THR A 179 -14.45 20.01 6.40
CA THR A 179 -15.22 21.07 5.73
C THR A 179 -15.40 22.29 6.62
N ASN A 180 -16.00 23.33 6.08
CA ASN A 180 -16.49 24.48 6.86
C ASN A 180 -17.98 24.36 7.25
N LEU A 181 -18.55 23.15 7.12
CA LEU A 181 -19.94 22.87 7.52
C LEU A 181 -19.99 22.56 9.01
N GLU A 182 -20.26 23.59 9.80
CA GLU A 182 -20.27 23.49 11.27
C GLU A 182 -21.59 22.90 11.78
N TYR A 183 -21.49 21.93 12.71
CA TYR A 183 -22.57 21.38 13.49
C TYR A 183 -22.11 21.11 14.92
N TYR A 184 -22.90 21.38 15.90
CA TYR A 184 -22.62 21.09 17.32
C TYR A 184 -21.14 21.28 17.74
N TYR A 185 -20.56 22.45 17.41
CA TYR A 185 -19.15 22.83 17.67
C TYR A 185 -18.08 21.99 16.95
N ARG A 186 -18.44 21.32 15.87
CA ARG A 186 -17.55 20.55 15.00
C ARG A 186 -17.83 20.87 13.54
N ASN A 187 -16.88 20.56 12.69
CA ASN A 187 -17.07 20.57 11.26
C ASN A 187 -17.30 19.15 10.74
N VAL A 188 -17.96 19.03 9.61
CA VAL A 188 -18.12 17.75 8.91
C VAL A 188 -16.78 17.35 8.28
N ASP A 189 -16.33 16.11 8.50
CA ASP A 189 -15.12 15.57 7.89
C ASP A 189 -15.32 15.43 6.36
N GLY A 190 -14.27 15.73 5.58
CA GLY A 190 -14.26 15.65 4.13
C GLY A 190 -14.06 17.00 3.45
N TYR A 191 -14.51 17.12 2.20
CA TYR A 191 -14.35 18.32 1.38
C TYR A 191 -15.64 18.68 0.65
N THR A 192 -15.96 19.97 0.56
CA THR A 192 -17.07 20.48 -0.27
C THR A 192 -16.63 20.82 -1.70
N ASN A 193 -15.33 20.83 -1.97
CA ASN A 193 -14.74 21.22 -3.24
C ASN A 193 -13.67 20.23 -3.67
N LYS A 194 -13.74 19.72 -4.91
CA LYS A 194 -12.76 18.77 -5.46
C LYS A 194 -11.37 19.38 -5.61
N GLY A 195 -11.28 20.64 -5.99
CA GLY A 195 -9.99 21.33 -6.16
C GLY A 195 -9.24 21.47 -4.85
N ASP A 196 -9.94 21.80 -3.74
CA ASP A 196 -9.32 21.88 -2.42
C ASP A 196 -8.86 20.49 -1.93
N MET A 197 -9.70 19.47 -2.14
CA MET A 197 -9.36 18.07 -1.86
C MET A 197 -8.11 17.62 -2.63
N TYR A 198 -8.05 17.90 -3.95
CA TYR A 198 -6.90 17.58 -4.77
C TYR A 198 -5.64 18.31 -4.30
N LYS A 199 -5.75 19.61 -4.03
CA LYS A 199 -4.64 20.43 -3.58
C LYS A 199 -4.03 19.92 -2.28
N GLU A 200 -4.86 19.57 -1.33
CA GLU A 200 -4.41 19.10 -0.02
C GLU A 200 -3.87 17.68 -0.06
N LEU A 201 -4.60 16.74 -0.68
CA LEU A 201 -4.27 15.31 -0.63
C LEU A 201 -3.25 14.87 -1.68
N VAL A 202 -3.11 15.60 -2.78
CA VAL A 202 -2.27 15.20 -3.90
C VAL A 202 -1.20 16.23 -4.21
N GLU A 203 -1.59 17.49 -4.48
CA GLU A 203 -0.65 18.52 -4.95
C GLU A 203 0.42 18.81 -3.91
N SER A 204 0.08 18.80 -2.62
CA SER A 204 1.03 18.97 -1.51
C SER A 204 2.11 17.90 -1.45
N GLN A 205 1.87 16.73 -2.03
CA GLN A 205 2.77 15.57 -2.01
C GLN A 205 3.54 15.37 -3.32
N LYS A 206 3.39 16.24 -4.30
CA LYS A 206 4.02 16.11 -5.64
C LYS A 206 5.55 16.11 -5.64
N ALA A 207 6.18 16.60 -4.59
CA ALA A 207 7.64 16.52 -4.45
C ALA A 207 8.09 15.05 -4.35
N ASP A 208 7.37 14.25 -3.58
CA ASP A 208 7.77 12.91 -3.15
C ASP A 208 7.03 11.79 -3.89
N TYR A 209 5.85 12.09 -4.47
CA TYR A 209 4.99 11.10 -5.12
C TYR A 209 4.66 11.44 -6.58
N THR A 210 4.49 10.41 -7.40
CA THR A 210 3.78 10.47 -8.68
C THR A 210 2.29 10.23 -8.45
N GLU A 211 1.43 10.71 -9.36
CA GLU A 211 -0.02 10.62 -9.20
C GLU A 211 -0.70 9.91 -10.37
N GLU A 212 -1.72 9.10 -10.07
CA GLU A 212 -2.75 8.64 -11.00
C GLU A 212 -4.12 8.99 -10.43
N ILE A 213 -4.94 9.70 -11.20
CA ILE A 213 -6.19 10.30 -10.72
C ILE A 213 -7.33 9.92 -11.64
N THR A 214 -8.44 9.51 -11.06
CA THR A 214 -9.69 9.30 -11.82
C THR A 214 -10.14 10.62 -12.47
N ASP A 215 -10.51 10.55 -13.75
CA ASP A 215 -10.98 11.72 -14.52
C ASP A 215 -12.13 12.45 -13.80
N GLY A 216 -12.06 13.78 -13.82
CA GLY A 216 -13.07 14.64 -13.19
C GLY A 216 -12.96 14.82 -11.68
N LEU A 217 -11.86 14.34 -11.05
CA LEU A 217 -11.55 14.56 -9.64
C LEU A 217 -10.50 15.64 -9.36
N LYS A 218 -10.06 16.37 -10.38
CA LYS A 218 -9.22 17.59 -10.25
C LYS A 218 -10.05 18.84 -10.15
#